data_af347fd8335a9468654fa7c589d4ea98
#
_entry.id   af347fd8335a9468654fa7c589d4ea98
#
_cell.length_a   1.000
_cell.length_b   1.000
_cell.length_c   1.000
_cell.angle_alpha   90.00
_cell.angle_beta   90.00
_cell.angle_gamma   90.00
#
_symmetry.space_group_name_H-M   'P 1'
#
loop_
_entity.id
_entity.type
_entity.pdbx_description
1 polymer ?
#
loop_
_entity_poly.entity_id
_entity_poly.type
_entity_poly.pdbx_seq_one_letter_code
_entity_poly.pdbx_strand_id
1 'polypeptide(L)'
;MILFDWGTYNALNTLPKAAMLGMRLTEIPPWDFSRRSRGREYFESYRDFAGKAFTTVTAHAPYYNLVSDSPEITSKIVKVMGSAIKKAAAAGAEVFNLHIGWRVYMDQRDLDAVADVVKKLLEIAPENMYISLETTYTRRQIGGLDEIRAIIEAVGSERVIPSLQLENVFMYEKRIDQHGNFIQADKEVDRDFWINILRRAFEISHGFLSLRYSQVTGVYFGRRLLKKRVPLGKGYPSLEPLAEALAKFMVEEVRGKNIAIRMHVIYTGPSETKYEDSIAVYSEIMRRAVQYI
;
A
#
# COMPACT_ATOMS: atom_id res chain seq x y z
N MET A 1 -21.44 -7.07 1.93
CA MET A 1 -21.10 -6.09 3.01
C MET A 1 -19.75 -5.48 2.71
N ILE A 2 -19.61 -4.15 2.83
CA ILE A 2 -18.34 -3.46 2.62
C ILE A 2 -17.86 -2.94 3.97
N LEU A 3 -16.66 -3.36 4.38
CA LEU A 3 -15.92 -2.77 5.48
C LEU A 3 -14.89 -1.81 4.88
N PHE A 4 -15.08 -0.51 5.11
CA PHE A 4 -14.22 0.53 4.57
C PHE A 4 -13.54 1.29 5.70
N ASP A 5 -12.21 1.21 5.77
CA ASP A 5 -11.40 1.93 6.74
C ASP A 5 -10.46 2.91 6.02
N TRP A 6 -10.22 4.05 6.66
CA TRP A 6 -9.38 5.10 6.12
C TRP A 6 -8.46 5.68 7.20
N GLY A 7 -7.32 6.16 6.79
CA GLY A 7 -6.35 6.73 7.70
C GLY A 7 -5.02 7.09 7.06
N THR A 8 -3.99 7.22 7.88
CA THR A 8 -2.63 7.55 7.46
C THR A 8 -1.59 6.87 8.36
N TYR A 9 -0.31 7.03 8.02
CA TYR A 9 0.78 6.51 8.83
C TYR A 9 1.01 7.35 10.10
N ASN A 10 1.20 6.68 11.23
CA ASN A 10 1.41 7.31 12.52
C ASN A 10 2.44 6.58 13.37
N ALA A 11 3.37 7.32 13.98
CA ALA A 11 4.14 6.83 15.11
C ALA A 11 3.27 6.88 16.39
N LEU A 12 3.68 6.17 17.45
CA LEU A 12 2.90 6.05 18.69
C LEU A 12 2.43 7.41 19.25
N ASN A 13 3.31 8.40 19.26
CA ASN A 13 3.03 9.75 19.80
C ASN A 13 2.04 10.56 18.95
N THR A 14 1.71 10.14 17.75
CA THR A 14 0.76 10.82 16.84
C THR A 14 -0.59 10.10 16.74
N LEU A 15 -0.74 8.91 17.33
CA LEU A 15 -1.99 8.16 17.36
C LEU A 15 -3.16 8.95 17.95
N PRO A 16 -2.99 9.69 19.10
CA PRO A 16 -4.10 10.44 19.67
C PRO A 16 -4.69 11.46 18.69
N LYS A 17 -3.85 12.17 17.91
CA LYS A 17 -4.33 13.13 16.92
C LYS A 17 -5.14 12.44 15.81
N ALA A 18 -4.67 11.32 15.29
CA ALA A 18 -5.38 10.56 14.25
C ALA A 18 -6.75 10.04 14.77
N ALA A 19 -6.78 9.52 15.99
CA ALA A 19 -8.01 9.05 16.65
C ALA A 19 -9.03 10.18 16.86
N MET A 20 -8.60 11.34 17.32
CA MET A 20 -9.46 12.53 17.50
C MET A 20 -10.07 13.02 16.18
N LEU A 21 -9.40 12.79 15.06
CA LEU A 21 -9.88 13.12 13.71
C LEU A 21 -10.82 12.04 13.13
N GLY A 22 -11.17 11.01 13.90
CA GLY A 22 -12.08 9.95 13.48
C GLY A 22 -11.51 8.95 12.48
N MET A 23 -10.17 8.90 12.33
CA MET A 23 -9.54 7.90 11.49
C MET A 23 -9.79 6.50 12.05
N ARG A 24 -10.15 5.56 11.18
CA ARG A 24 -10.44 4.18 11.56
C ARG A 24 -9.27 3.24 11.35
N LEU A 25 -8.28 3.69 10.58
CA LEU A 25 -7.06 2.97 10.26
C LEU A 25 -5.84 3.77 10.68
N THR A 26 -4.81 3.05 11.15
CA THR A 26 -3.47 3.59 11.34
C THR A 26 -2.41 2.65 10.77
N GLU A 27 -1.34 3.21 10.19
CA GLU A 27 -0.21 2.44 9.71
C GLU A 27 1.06 2.76 10.48
N ILE A 28 1.76 1.72 10.94
CA ILE A 28 3.10 1.84 11.53
C ILE A 28 4.09 2.16 10.41
N PRO A 29 4.79 3.30 10.49
CA PRO A 29 5.71 3.70 9.43
C PRO A 29 7.00 2.86 9.41
N PRO A 30 7.66 2.71 8.23
CA PRO A 30 8.83 1.84 8.07
C PRO A 30 10.03 2.22 8.95
N TRP A 31 10.20 3.50 9.27
CA TRP A 31 11.31 3.95 10.11
C TRP A 31 11.18 3.55 11.59
N ASP A 32 10.00 3.18 12.07
CA ASP A 32 9.84 2.69 13.44
C ASP A 32 10.44 1.29 13.63
N PHE A 33 10.54 0.50 12.57
CA PHE A 33 11.19 -0.81 12.59
C PHE A 33 12.72 -0.74 12.60
N SER A 34 13.31 0.32 12.04
CA SER A 34 14.76 0.51 11.94
C SER A 34 15.37 1.26 13.13
N ARG A 35 14.57 1.96 13.94
CA ARG A 35 15.07 2.69 15.10
C ARG A 35 15.40 1.76 16.25
N ARG A 36 16.65 1.82 16.75
CA ARG A 36 17.11 1.01 17.90
C ARG A 36 16.30 1.28 19.18
N SER A 37 15.79 2.50 19.36
CA SER A 37 14.95 2.89 20.50
C SER A 37 13.53 2.31 20.46
N ARG A 38 13.13 1.63 19.38
CA ARG A 38 11.80 1.01 19.24
C ARG A 38 11.88 -0.46 19.61
N GLY A 39 11.94 -0.73 20.92
CA GLY A 39 11.90 -2.08 21.48
C GLY A 39 10.47 -2.68 21.49
N ARG A 40 10.34 -3.85 22.10
CA ARG A 40 9.07 -4.57 22.25
C ARG A 40 7.98 -3.71 22.92
N GLU A 41 8.32 -3.03 24.01
CA GLU A 41 7.41 -2.17 24.78
C GLU A 41 6.79 -1.06 23.92
N TYR A 42 7.52 -0.51 22.96
CA TYR A 42 6.98 0.48 22.01
C TYR A 42 5.83 -0.08 21.19
N PHE A 43 5.99 -1.30 20.66
CA PHE A 43 4.97 -1.94 19.82
C PHE A 43 3.78 -2.45 20.64
N GLU A 44 4.00 -2.89 21.87
CA GLU A 44 2.93 -3.24 22.81
C GLU A 44 2.12 -2.01 23.21
N SER A 45 2.78 -0.88 23.53
CA SER A 45 2.09 0.39 23.79
C SER A 45 1.32 0.89 22.57
N TYR A 46 1.86 0.67 21.37
CA TYR A 46 1.15 0.97 20.13
C TYR A 46 -0.15 0.18 20.03
N ARG A 47 -0.10 -1.14 20.26
CA ARG A 47 -1.28 -2.02 20.27
C ARG A 47 -2.31 -1.58 21.32
N ASP A 48 -1.87 -1.28 22.53
CA ASP A 48 -2.77 -0.95 23.65
C ASP A 48 -3.55 0.35 23.38
N PHE A 49 -2.95 1.29 22.69
CA PHE A 49 -3.65 2.49 22.23
C PHE A 49 -4.49 2.21 20.97
N ALA A 50 -3.86 1.64 19.95
CA ALA A 50 -4.49 1.47 18.64
C ALA A 50 -5.71 0.54 18.71
N GLY A 51 -5.64 -0.54 19.47
CA GLY A 51 -6.76 -1.48 19.64
C GLY A 51 -8.02 -0.88 20.29
N LYS A 52 -7.89 0.27 20.94
CA LYS A 52 -9.03 1.02 21.53
C LYS A 52 -9.58 2.09 20.58
N ALA A 53 -8.76 2.58 19.67
CA ALA A 53 -9.05 3.79 18.89
C ALA A 53 -9.26 3.53 17.38
N PHE A 54 -8.71 2.44 16.86
CA PHE A 54 -8.75 2.14 15.42
C PHE A 54 -9.34 0.74 15.17
N THR A 55 -10.04 0.60 14.06
CA THR A 55 -10.58 -0.69 13.58
C THR A 55 -9.48 -1.54 12.96
N THR A 56 -8.52 -0.87 12.29
CA THR A 56 -7.48 -1.51 11.48
C THR A 56 -6.11 -0.94 11.83
N VAL A 57 -5.16 -1.83 12.09
CA VAL A 57 -3.73 -1.49 12.21
C VAL A 57 -2.99 -2.18 11.09
N THR A 58 -2.22 -1.41 10.33
CA THR A 58 -1.31 -1.94 9.29
C THR A 58 0.13 -1.56 9.62
N ALA A 59 1.08 -2.19 8.96
CA ALA A 59 2.48 -1.90 9.14
C ALA A 59 3.19 -1.86 7.78
N HIS A 60 4.00 -0.84 7.58
CA HIS A 60 4.85 -0.73 6.40
C HIS A 60 6.25 -1.23 6.71
N ALA A 61 6.70 -2.25 5.96
CA ALA A 61 8.01 -2.86 6.13
C ALA A 61 9.15 -1.88 5.88
N PRO A 62 10.31 -2.07 6.51
CA PRO A 62 11.54 -1.40 6.08
C PRO A 62 11.91 -1.80 4.66
N TYR A 63 12.59 -0.89 3.94
CA TYR A 63 12.95 -1.09 2.54
C TYR A 63 14.10 -2.07 2.39
N TYR A 64 13.83 -3.23 1.79
CA TYR A 64 14.81 -4.23 1.40
C TYR A 64 14.51 -4.77 0.02
N ASN A 65 15.55 -5.15 -0.72
CA ASN A 65 15.35 -5.89 -1.97
C ASN A 65 15.09 -7.37 -1.62
N LEU A 66 13.94 -7.90 -2.02
CA LEU A 66 13.58 -9.30 -1.75
C LEU A 66 14.27 -10.26 -2.74
N VAL A 67 14.76 -9.76 -3.86
CA VAL A 67 15.50 -10.55 -4.85
C VAL A 67 16.98 -10.52 -4.54
N SER A 68 17.58 -11.71 -4.47
CA SER A 68 19.04 -11.88 -4.33
C SER A 68 19.48 -13.17 -5.01
N ASP A 69 20.67 -13.15 -5.57
CA ASP A 69 21.38 -14.31 -6.13
C ASP A 69 22.18 -15.09 -5.06
N SER A 70 22.27 -14.53 -3.84
CA SER A 70 22.98 -15.13 -2.70
C SER A 70 22.01 -15.71 -1.67
N PRO A 71 22.10 -17.02 -1.38
CA PRO A 71 21.33 -17.65 -0.29
C PRO A 71 21.57 -17.00 1.08
N GLU A 72 22.80 -16.54 1.33
CA GLU A 72 23.15 -15.85 2.58
C GLU A 72 22.42 -14.50 2.71
N ILE A 73 22.40 -13.72 1.62
CA ILE A 73 21.67 -12.45 1.59
C ILE A 73 20.17 -12.71 1.75
N THR A 74 19.61 -13.71 1.06
CA THR A 74 18.20 -14.12 1.21
C THR A 74 17.88 -14.49 2.65
N SER A 75 18.73 -15.28 3.32
CA SER A 75 18.55 -15.64 4.73
C SER A 75 18.57 -14.40 5.65
N LYS A 76 19.46 -13.45 5.38
CA LYS A 76 19.53 -12.17 6.11
C LYS A 76 18.28 -11.33 5.92
N ILE A 77 17.75 -11.25 4.68
CA ILE A 77 16.50 -10.55 4.36
C ILE A 77 15.34 -11.16 5.16
N VAL A 78 15.18 -12.50 5.12
CA VAL A 78 14.12 -13.20 5.86
C VAL A 78 14.23 -12.94 7.36
N LYS A 79 15.45 -12.96 7.91
CA LYS A 79 15.68 -12.66 9.34
C LYS A 79 15.27 -11.25 9.72
N VAL A 80 15.65 -10.25 8.91
CA VAL A 80 15.31 -8.82 9.18
C VAL A 80 13.82 -8.59 9.04
N MET A 81 13.21 -9.07 7.94
CA MET A 81 11.77 -8.92 7.70
C MET A 81 10.96 -9.70 8.73
N GLY A 82 11.37 -10.91 9.09
CA GLY A 82 10.73 -11.71 10.13
C GLY A 82 10.78 -11.01 11.51
N SER A 83 11.87 -10.31 11.83
CA SER A 83 11.94 -9.48 13.03
C SER A 83 10.94 -8.30 12.97
N ALA A 84 10.79 -7.66 11.80
CA ALA A 84 9.82 -6.59 11.62
C ALA A 84 8.38 -7.10 11.69
N ILE A 85 8.08 -8.27 11.11
CA ILE A 85 6.78 -8.95 11.21
C ILE A 85 6.42 -9.21 12.68
N LYS A 86 7.35 -9.74 13.49
CA LYS A 86 7.10 -9.98 14.93
C LYS A 86 6.79 -8.70 15.69
N LYS A 87 7.47 -7.59 15.37
CA LYS A 87 7.18 -6.27 15.93
C LYS A 87 5.81 -5.73 15.48
N ALA A 88 5.48 -5.88 14.19
CA ALA A 88 4.18 -5.50 13.66
C ALA A 88 3.05 -6.30 14.33
N ALA A 89 3.22 -7.60 14.52
CA ALA A 89 2.30 -8.45 15.24
C ALA A 89 2.12 -8.02 16.71
N ALA A 90 3.21 -7.68 17.38
CA ALA A 90 3.16 -7.16 18.75
C ALA A 90 2.39 -5.84 18.85
N ALA A 91 2.37 -5.03 17.79
CA ALA A 91 1.57 -3.81 17.68
C ALA A 91 0.11 -4.05 17.24
N GLY A 92 -0.28 -5.29 16.98
CA GLY A 92 -1.63 -5.64 16.55
C GLY A 92 -1.87 -5.41 15.06
N ALA A 93 -0.83 -5.30 14.25
CA ALA A 93 -1.00 -5.12 12.81
C ALA A 93 -1.52 -6.42 12.15
N GLU A 94 -2.51 -6.27 11.31
CA GLU A 94 -3.13 -7.34 10.55
C GLU A 94 -2.71 -7.36 9.07
N VAL A 95 -2.04 -6.31 8.59
CA VAL A 95 -1.42 -6.25 7.27
C VAL A 95 0.02 -5.77 7.40
N PHE A 96 0.94 -6.51 6.81
CA PHE A 96 2.34 -6.15 6.70
C PHE A 96 2.68 -5.86 5.22
N ASN A 97 2.85 -4.59 4.88
CA ASN A 97 3.06 -4.12 3.51
C ASN A 97 4.53 -4.16 3.12
N LEU A 98 4.84 -4.83 2.02
CA LEU A 98 6.21 -5.04 1.51
C LEU A 98 6.44 -4.29 0.19
N HIS A 99 7.55 -3.56 0.10
CA HIS A 99 8.17 -3.29 -1.20
C HIS A 99 8.90 -4.54 -1.69
N ILE A 100 8.72 -4.89 -2.97
CA ILE A 100 9.30 -6.11 -3.55
C ILE A 100 10.80 -5.90 -3.85
N GLY A 101 11.15 -4.79 -4.51
CA GLY A 101 12.53 -4.44 -4.77
C GLY A 101 12.93 -4.43 -6.23
N TRP A 102 14.24 -4.45 -6.47
CA TRP A 102 14.84 -4.32 -7.80
C TRP A 102 15.04 -5.67 -8.45
N ARG A 103 14.91 -5.73 -9.76
CA ARG A 103 15.23 -6.91 -10.56
C ARG A 103 16.73 -7.19 -10.52
N VAL A 104 17.07 -8.46 -10.45
CA VAL A 104 18.46 -8.97 -10.48
C VAL A 104 18.69 -9.77 -11.76
N TYR A 105 17.77 -10.66 -12.10
CA TYR A 105 17.89 -11.57 -13.25
C TYR A 105 17.21 -11.06 -14.51
N MET A 106 16.30 -10.10 -14.39
CA MET A 106 15.50 -9.52 -15.48
C MET A 106 14.58 -10.53 -16.19
N ASP A 107 14.23 -11.63 -15.54
CA ASP A 107 13.36 -12.70 -16.04
C ASP A 107 12.49 -13.32 -14.93
N GLN A 108 11.87 -14.48 -15.19
CA GLN A 108 10.97 -15.17 -14.25
C GLN A 108 11.64 -15.50 -12.90
N ARG A 109 12.95 -15.73 -12.86
CA ARG A 109 13.67 -16.02 -11.62
C ARG A 109 13.54 -14.92 -10.56
N ASP A 110 13.34 -13.67 -10.99
CA ASP A 110 13.07 -12.56 -10.08
C ASP A 110 11.76 -12.79 -9.31
N LEU A 111 10.70 -13.24 -10.01
CA LEU A 111 9.38 -13.48 -9.40
C LEU A 111 9.41 -14.71 -8.48
N ASP A 112 10.08 -15.78 -8.93
CA ASP A 112 10.24 -17.02 -8.17
C ASP A 112 11.01 -16.76 -6.85
N ALA A 113 12.09 -15.98 -6.91
CA ALA A 113 12.85 -15.59 -5.72
C ALA A 113 12.00 -14.79 -4.71
N VAL A 114 11.16 -13.88 -5.21
CA VAL A 114 10.22 -13.14 -4.34
C VAL A 114 9.21 -14.09 -3.71
N ALA A 115 8.61 -14.99 -4.50
CA ALA A 115 7.62 -15.95 -4.01
C ALA A 115 8.21 -16.82 -2.88
N ASP A 116 9.46 -17.29 -3.03
CA ASP A 116 10.15 -18.09 -2.02
C ASP A 116 10.42 -17.29 -0.72
N VAL A 117 10.79 -16.01 -0.84
CA VAL A 117 10.95 -15.15 0.34
C VAL A 117 9.60 -14.94 1.02
N VAL A 118 8.54 -14.65 0.28
CA VAL A 118 7.20 -14.43 0.83
C VAL A 118 6.68 -15.67 1.54
N LYS A 119 6.86 -16.88 0.99
CA LYS A 119 6.53 -18.15 1.65
C LYS A 119 7.19 -18.26 3.02
N LYS A 120 8.50 -18.01 3.11
CA LYS A 120 9.24 -18.02 4.38
C LYS A 120 8.77 -16.96 5.37
N LEU A 121 8.32 -15.80 4.88
CA LEU A 121 7.77 -14.75 5.74
C LEU A 121 6.38 -15.11 6.26
N LEU A 122 5.56 -15.84 5.48
CA LEU A 122 4.26 -16.36 5.90
C LEU A 122 4.37 -17.38 7.03
N GLU A 123 5.45 -18.18 7.07
CA GLU A 123 5.73 -19.12 8.17
C GLU A 123 6.02 -18.39 9.50
N ILE A 124 6.52 -17.13 9.41
CA ILE A 124 6.83 -16.30 10.59
C ILE A 124 5.63 -15.45 11.01
N ALA A 125 4.81 -15.05 10.04
CA ALA A 125 3.66 -14.18 10.26
C ALA A 125 2.53 -14.93 11.00
N PRO A 126 1.86 -14.30 11.99
CA PRO A 126 0.67 -14.87 12.60
C PRO A 126 -0.40 -15.23 11.54
N GLU A 127 -1.24 -16.23 11.84
CA GLU A 127 -2.25 -16.73 10.90
C GLU A 127 -3.26 -15.66 10.47
N ASN A 128 -3.54 -14.69 11.33
CA ASN A 128 -4.44 -13.58 11.05
C ASN A 128 -3.78 -12.39 10.35
N MET A 129 -2.49 -12.48 10.01
CA MET A 129 -1.76 -11.40 9.34
C MET A 129 -1.67 -11.66 7.83
N TYR A 130 -2.03 -10.65 7.05
CA TYR A 130 -1.81 -10.61 5.61
C TYR A 130 -0.44 -10.00 5.30
N ILE A 131 0.21 -10.53 4.27
CA ILE A 131 1.37 -9.90 3.63
C ILE A 131 0.87 -9.23 2.35
N SER A 132 1.07 -7.92 2.24
CA SER A 132 0.68 -7.20 1.04
C SER A 132 1.89 -6.77 0.22
N LEU A 133 1.80 -6.95 -1.10
CA LEU A 133 2.86 -6.65 -2.06
C LEU A 133 2.57 -5.31 -2.73
N GLU A 134 3.43 -4.32 -2.51
CA GLU A 134 3.19 -2.96 -2.98
C GLU A 134 3.58 -2.77 -4.44
N THR A 135 2.71 -2.11 -5.21
CA THR A 135 2.99 -1.71 -6.58
C THR A 135 4.11 -0.69 -6.67
N THR A 136 4.93 -0.80 -7.72
CA THR A 136 6.06 0.10 -7.99
C THR A 136 5.73 1.14 -9.06
N TYR A 137 6.56 2.19 -9.15
CA TYR A 137 6.44 3.24 -10.18
C TYR A 137 7.42 3.07 -11.35
N THR A 138 8.32 2.11 -11.31
CA THR A 138 9.35 1.92 -12.34
C THR A 138 9.50 0.46 -12.75
N ARG A 139 9.67 0.21 -14.05
CA ARG A 139 9.87 -1.14 -14.60
C ARG A 139 11.22 -1.77 -14.25
N ARG A 140 12.12 -1.01 -13.61
CA ARG A 140 13.37 -1.55 -13.06
C ARG A 140 13.15 -2.31 -11.73
N GLN A 141 12.02 -2.04 -11.08
CA GLN A 141 11.57 -2.77 -9.90
C GLN A 141 10.50 -3.78 -10.29
N ILE A 142 10.28 -4.77 -9.43
CA ILE A 142 9.17 -5.70 -9.49
C ILE A 142 7.99 -5.07 -8.76
N GLY A 143 6.79 -5.16 -9.31
CA GLY A 143 5.58 -4.63 -8.69
C GLY A 143 4.59 -4.02 -9.69
N GLY A 144 4.68 -4.42 -10.97
CA GLY A 144 3.56 -4.32 -11.89
C GLY A 144 2.43 -5.24 -11.42
N LEU A 145 1.18 -4.89 -11.72
CA LEU A 145 0.04 -5.65 -11.20
C LEU A 145 0.01 -7.10 -11.68
N ASP A 146 0.45 -7.37 -12.92
CA ASP A 146 0.55 -8.74 -13.46
C ASP A 146 1.69 -9.54 -12.79
N GLU A 147 2.78 -8.87 -12.41
CA GLU A 147 3.87 -9.50 -11.66
C GLU A 147 3.45 -9.84 -10.23
N ILE A 148 2.71 -8.95 -9.57
CA ILE A 148 2.13 -9.21 -8.26
C ILE A 148 1.16 -10.39 -8.33
N ARG A 149 0.33 -10.47 -9.38
CA ARG A 149 -0.54 -11.63 -9.63
C ARG A 149 0.27 -12.92 -9.70
N ALA A 150 1.31 -12.95 -10.54
CA ALA A 150 2.16 -14.13 -10.72
C ALA A 150 2.82 -14.56 -9.41
N ILE A 151 3.28 -13.62 -8.59
CA ILE A 151 3.86 -13.92 -7.27
C ILE A 151 2.79 -14.49 -6.32
N ILE A 152 1.60 -13.89 -6.24
CA ILE A 152 0.50 -14.37 -5.39
C ILE A 152 0.10 -15.79 -5.77
N GLU A 153 -0.05 -16.08 -7.06
CA GLU A 153 -0.36 -17.40 -7.60
C GLU A 153 0.75 -18.42 -7.26
N ALA A 154 2.02 -18.04 -7.43
CA ALA A 154 3.18 -18.88 -7.10
C ALA A 154 3.31 -19.15 -5.58
N VAL A 155 2.93 -18.21 -4.73
CA VAL A 155 2.88 -18.41 -3.27
C VAL A 155 1.74 -19.34 -2.88
N GLY A 156 0.58 -19.22 -3.50
CA GLY A 156 -0.59 -20.09 -3.29
C GLY A 156 -1.26 -19.91 -1.92
N SER A 157 -1.24 -18.69 -1.36
CA SER A 157 -1.85 -18.39 -0.06
C SER A 157 -2.78 -17.18 -0.13
N GLU A 158 -4.00 -17.35 0.38
CA GLU A 158 -4.98 -16.26 0.49
C GLU A 158 -4.54 -15.12 1.43
N ARG A 159 -3.49 -15.33 2.21
CA ARG A 159 -2.90 -14.30 3.08
C ARG A 159 -1.92 -13.39 2.35
N VAL A 160 -1.70 -13.57 1.04
CA VAL A 160 -0.90 -12.66 0.21
C VAL A 160 -1.82 -11.88 -0.69
N ILE A 161 -1.79 -10.55 -0.57
CA ILE A 161 -2.69 -9.64 -1.25
C ILE A 161 -1.93 -8.52 -1.99
N PRO A 162 -2.51 -7.91 -3.02
CA PRO A 162 -1.92 -6.72 -3.63
C PRO A 162 -2.07 -5.50 -2.72
N SER A 163 -1.09 -4.61 -2.74
CA SER A 163 -1.18 -3.27 -2.16
C SER A 163 -0.97 -2.23 -3.26
N LEU A 164 -2.05 -1.54 -3.63
CA LEU A 164 -2.00 -0.55 -4.69
C LEU A 164 -1.56 0.80 -4.14
N GLN A 165 -0.28 1.15 -4.33
CA GLN A 165 0.16 2.53 -4.20
C GLN A 165 -0.24 3.27 -5.49
N LEU A 166 -1.37 3.97 -5.47
CA LEU A 166 -2.07 4.43 -6.67
C LEU A 166 -1.27 5.40 -7.52
N GLU A 167 -0.47 6.27 -6.91
CA GLU A 167 0.46 7.10 -7.68
C GLU A 167 1.59 6.27 -8.33
N ASN A 168 1.97 5.12 -7.76
CA ASN A 168 2.93 4.22 -8.40
C ASN A 168 2.30 3.53 -9.61
N VAL A 169 1.06 3.06 -9.48
CA VAL A 169 0.30 2.48 -10.60
C VAL A 169 0.18 3.49 -11.73
N PHE A 170 -0.20 4.73 -11.42
CA PHE A 170 -0.27 5.81 -12.38
C PHE A 170 1.06 6.01 -13.13
N MET A 171 2.17 6.12 -12.41
CA MET A 171 3.49 6.33 -13.01
C MET A 171 3.97 5.12 -13.83
N TYR A 172 3.69 3.91 -13.38
CA TYR A 172 4.07 2.67 -14.05
C TYR A 172 3.36 2.49 -15.38
N GLU A 173 2.05 2.72 -15.42
CA GLU A 173 1.22 2.52 -16.61
C GLU A 173 1.38 3.68 -17.62
N LYS A 174 1.50 4.92 -17.14
CA LYS A 174 1.43 6.11 -18.00
C LYS A 174 2.76 6.68 -18.43
N ARG A 175 3.88 6.10 -18.07
CA ARG A 175 5.23 6.55 -18.42
C ARG A 175 5.42 8.06 -18.30
N ILE A 176 6.30 8.48 -17.43
CA ILE A 176 6.78 9.87 -17.39
C ILE A 176 7.59 10.11 -18.67
N ASP A 177 7.40 11.26 -19.33
CA ASP A 177 8.18 11.61 -20.51
C ASP A 177 9.67 11.74 -20.22
N GLN A 178 10.48 11.85 -21.28
CA GLN A 178 11.93 12.00 -21.17
C GLN A 178 12.37 13.29 -20.42
N HIS A 179 11.46 14.24 -20.24
CA HIS A 179 11.68 15.51 -19.53
C HIS A 179 11.12 15.48 -18.11
N GLY A 180 10.49 14.38 -17.68
CA GLY A 180 9.91 14.24 -16.35
C GLY A 180 8.57 14.91 -16.16
N ASN A 181 7.97 15.34 -17.25
CA ASN A 181 6.61 15.85 -17.19
C ASN A 181 5.64 14.66 -17.21
N PHE A 182 4.63 14.72 -16.37
CA PHE A 182 3.48 13.83 -16.47
C PHE A 182 2.68 14.26 -17.71
N ILE A 183 2.94 13.60 -18.86
CA ILE A 183 2.32 13.98 -20.12
C ILE A 183 0.83 13.81 -20.03
N GLN A 184 0.07 14.92 -20.12
CA GLN A 184 -1.38 14.96 -20.31
C GLN A 184 -2.15 13.94 -19.44
N ALA A 185 -1.65 13.69 -18.24
CA ALA A 185 -2.15 12.66 -17.35
C ALA A 185 -3.64 12.79 -17.05
N ASP A 186 -4.13 14.02 -16.89
CA ASP A 186 -5.54 14.27 -16.59
C ASP A 186 -6.49 13.88 -17.74
N LYS A 187 -6.01 13.84 -18.98
CA LYS A 187 -6.81 13.39 -20.13
C LYS A 187 -6.79 11.88 -20.33
N GLU A 188 -5.75 11.20 -19.81
CA GLU A 188 -5.55 9.77 -20.03
C GLU A 188 -5.89 8.89 -18.82
N VAL A 189 -6.09 9.49 -17.64
CA VAL A 189 -6.42 8.80 -16.40
C VAL A 189 -7.80 9.23 -15.93
N ASP A 190 -8.79 8.63 -16.54
CA ASP A 190 -10.20 8.80 -16.20
C ASP A 190 -10.68 7.79 -15.15
N ARG A 191 -11.96 7.88 -14.83
CA ARG A 191 -12.63 6.93 -13.95
C ARG A 191 -12.49 5.48 -14.43
N ASP A 192 -12.64 5.23 -15.74
CA ASP A 192 -12.69 3.86 -16.27
C ASP A 192 -11.31 3.19 -16.23
N PHE A 193 -10.23 3.95 -16.39
CA PHE A 193 -8.88 3.49 -16.10
C PHE A 193 -8.77 2.96 -14.66
N TRP A 194 -9.22 3.74 -13.67
CA TRP A 194 -9.16 3.34 -12.27
C TRP A 194 -10.05 2.14 -11.95
N ILE A 195 -11.26 2.07 -12.52
CA ILE A 195 -12.15 0.91 -12.37
C ILE A 195 -11.47 -0.35 -12.88
N ASN A 196 -10.78 -0.31 -14.03
CA ASN A 196 -10.05 -1.45 -14.56
C ASN A 196 -8.93 -1.90 -13.60
N ILE A 197 -8.14 -0.96 -13.08
CA ILE A 197 -7.09 -1.26 -12.09
C ILE A 197 -7.69 -1.90 -10.82
N LEU A 198 -8.78 -1.35 -10.29
CA LEU A 198 -9.45 -1.88 -9.11
C LEU A 198 -10.00 -3.30 -9.34
N ARG A 199 -10.60 -3.57 -10.49
CA ARG A 199 -11.09 -4.91 -10.86
C ARG A 199 -9.95 -5.93 -10.93
N ARG A 200 -8.86 -5.61 -11.62
CA ARG A 200 -7.67 -6.48 -11.73
C ARG A 200 -7.05 -6.79 -10.36
N ALA A 201 -6.97 -5.79 -9.49
CA ALA A 201 -6.47 -5.99 -8.13
C ALA A 201 -7.44 -6.81 -7.27
N PHE A 202 -8.74 -6.57 -7.43
CA PHE A 202 -9.76 -7.30 -6.68
C PHE A 202 -9.78 -8.80 -6.98
N GLU A 203 -9.54 -9.20 -8.23
CA GLU A 203 -9.47 -10.60 -8.65
C GLU A 203 -8.42 -11.42 -7.86
N ILE A 204 -7.36 -10.77 -7.39
CA ILE A 204 -6.25 -11.41 -6.66
C ILE A 204 -6.17 -10.97 -5.19
N SER A 205 -7.19 -10.28 -4.69
CA SER A 205 -7.19 -9.68 -3.34
C SER A 205 -7.79 -10.59 -2.26
N HIS A 206 -8.36 -11.72 -2.65
CA HIS A 206 -9.08 -12.62 -1.73
C HIS A 206 -10.11 -11.89 -0.85
N GLY A 207 -10.74 -10.84 -1.42
CA GLY A 207 -11.74 -10.03 -0.71
C GLY A 207 -11.18 -8.94 0.21
N PHE A 208 -9.84 -8.71 0.19
CA PHE A 208 -9.21 -7.64 0.95
C PHE A 208 -8.39 -6.70 0.05
N LEU A 209 -8.92 -5.52 -0.28
CA LEU A 209 -8.28 -4.54 -1.14
C LEU A 209 -7.53 -3.49 -0.33
N SER A 210 -6.20 -3.52 -0.40
CA SER A 210 -5.31 -2.55 0.23
C SER A 210 -4.94 -1.43 -0.73
N LEU A 211 -5.37 -0.21 -0.45
CA LEU A 211 -5.14 0.96 -1.28
C LEU A 211 -4.32 2.00 -0.52
N ARG A 212 -3.41 2.64 -1.22
CA ARG A 212 -2.56 3.71 -0.73
C ARG A 212 -2.60 4.84 -1.74
N TYR A 213 -2.71 6.07 -1.27
CA TYR A 213 -2.82 7.23 -2.14
C TYR A 213 -1.98 8.40 -1.66
N SER A 214 -1.33 9.04 -2.57
CA SER A 214 -0.79 10.39 -2.46
C SER A 214 -0.70 11.02 -3.84
N GLN A 215 -0.49 12.31 -3.89
CA GLN A 215 -0.12 12.98 -5.12
C GLN A 215 1.39 13.17 -5.19
N VAL A 216 1.93 13.11 -6.40
CA VAL A 216 3.35 13.24 -6.66
C VAL A 216 3.62 14.20 -7.82
N THR A 217 4.82 14.78 -7.79
CA THR A 217 5.43 15.46 -8.93
C THR A 217 6.77 14.79 -9.26
N GLY A 218 7.21 14.92 -10.50
CA GLY A 218 8.56 14.56 -10.89
C GLY A 218 9.54 15.68 -10.54
N VAL A 219 10.66 15.30 -9.94
CA VAL A 219 11.77 16.23 -9.68
C VAL A 219 13.04 15.63 -10.23
N TYR A 220 13.79 16.37 -11.06
CA TYR A 220 15.10 15.95 -11.53
C TYR A 220 16.16 16.19 -10.48
N PHE A 221 16.93 15.16 -10.18
CA PHE A 221 18.18 15.25 -9.46
C PHE A 221 19.31 14.78 -10.39
N GLY A 222 19.99 15.71 -11.01
CA GLY A 222 20.89 15.43 -12.11
C GLY A 222 20.15 14.82 -13.32
N ARG A 223 20.54 13.60 -13.71
CA ARG A 223 19.87 12.85 -14.80
C ARG A 223 18.78 11.89 -14.30
N ARG A 224 18.50 11.86 -12.99
CA ARG A 224 17.52 10.96 -12.39
C ARG A 224 16.23 11.71 -12.13
N LEU A 225 15.12 11.15 -12.60
CA LEU A 225 13.81 11.59 -12.21
C LEU A 225 13.44 10.93 -10.88
N LEU A 226 13.14 11.74 -9.88
CA LEU A 226 12.72 11.31 -8.57
C LEU A 226 11.25 11.68 -8.37
N LYS A 227 10.51 10.75 -7.80
CA LYS A 227 9.15 10.96 -7.34
C LYS A 227 9.20 11.79 -6.04
N LYS A 228 8.49 12.93 -6.02
CA LYS A 228 8.30 13.74 -4.82
C LYS A 228 6.82 13.77 -4.46
N ARG A 229 6.47 13.35 -3.25
CA ARG A 229 5.12 13.51 -2.71
C ARG A 229 4.83 14.98 -2.43
N VAL A 230 3.62 15.41 -2.78
CA VAL A 230 3.15 16.79 -2.63
C VAL A 230 1.77 16.80 -1.95
N PRO A 231 1.35 17.93 -1.34
CA PRO A 231 0.00 18.08 -0.80
C PRO A 231 -1.09 17.82 -1.84
N LEU A 232 -2.26 17.44 -1.40
CA LEU A 232 -3.43 17.23 -2.25
C LEU A 232 -3.73 18.47 -3.09
N GLY A 233 -4.07 18.28 -4.36
CA GLY A 233 -4.29 19.36 -5.33
C GLY A 233 -3.02 19.95 -5.96
N LYS A 234 -1.82 19.44 -5.61
CA LYS A 234 -0.52 19.96 -6.11
C LYS A 234 0.23 18.97 -7.02
N GLY A 235 -0.37 17.83 -7.34
CA GLY A 235 0.29 16.78 -8.15
C GLY A 235 -0.68 15.79 -8.73
N TYR A 236 -0.16 14.65 -9.15
CA TYR A 236 -0.87 13.57 -9.82
C TYR A 236 -0.76 12.24 -9.05
N PRO A 237 -1.72 11.31 -9.27
CA PRO A 237 -2.94 11.44 -10.07
C PRO A 237 -3.98 12.33 -9.38
N SER A 238 -4.90 12.89 -10.17
CA SER A 238 -6.02 13.67 -9.65
C SER A 238 -6.95 12.82 -8.80
N LEU A 239 -7.45 13.39 -7.71
CA LEU A 239 -8.33 12.67 -6.78
C LEU A 239 -9.70 12.39 -7.38
N GLU A 240 -10.24 13.32 -8.16
CA GLU A 240 -11.64 13.27 -8.62
C GLU A 240 -11.99 12.01 -9.41
N PRO A 241 -11.30 11.63 -10.50
CA PRO A 241 -11.63 10.41 -11.24
C PRO A 241 -11.36 9.14 -10.42
N LEU A 242 -10.38 9.17 -9.53
CA LEU A 242 -10.09 8.06 -8.62
C LEU A 242 -11.19 7.88 -7.58
N ALA A 243 -11.63 8.96 -6.94
CA ALA A 243 -12.70 8.90 -5.93
C ALA A 243 -14.02 8.44 -6.54
N GLU A 244 -14.32 8.88 -7.77
CA GLU A 244 -15.48 8.40 -8.52
C GLU A 244 -15.40 6.91 -8.85
N ALA A 245 -14.23 6.44 -9.28
CA ALA A 245 -14.00 5.03 -9.55
C ALA A 245 -14.13 4.17 -8.28
N LEU A 246 -13.56 4.61 -7.16
CA LEU A 246 -13.68 3.91 -5.88
C LEU A 246 -15.13 3.84 -5.40
N ALA A 247 -15.85 4.95 -5.48
CA ALA A 247 -17.26 5.03 -5.11
C ALA A 247 -18.12 4.07 -5.96
N LYS A 248 -17.97 4.15 -7.28
CA LYS A 248 -18.67 3.26 -8.21
C LYS A 248 -18.32 1.79 -8.00
N PHE A 249 -17.04 1.48 -7.84
CA PHE A 249 -16.58 0.11 -7.57
C PHE A 249 -17.22 -0.46 -6.30
N MET A 250 -17.21 0.31 -5.19
CA MET A 250 -17.82 -0.11 -3.93
C MET A 250 -19.31 -0.42 -4.08
N VAL A 251 -20.06 0.45 -4.75
CA VAL A 251 -21.52 0.32 -4.81
C VAL A 251 -21.94 -0.68 -5.87
N GLU A 252 -21.46 -0.59 -7.10
CA GLU A 252 -21.93 -1.40 -8.21
C GLU A 252 -21.29 -2.82 -8.24
N GLU A 253 -19.95 -2.89 -8.06
CA GLU A 253 -19.25 -4.17 -8.24
C GLU A 253 -19.32 -5.05 -6.99
N VAL A 254 -19.31 -4.46 -5.82
CA VAL A 254 -19.29 -5.21 -4.56
C VAL A 254 -20.69 -5.48 -4.03
N ARG A 255 -21.52 -4.44 -3.94
CA ARG A 255 -22.91 -4.57 -3.46
C ARG A 255 -23.73 -5.44 -4.38
N GLY A 256 -23.58 -5.27 -5.71
CA GLY A 256 -24.31 -6.04 -6.73
C GLY A 256 -23.98 -7.53 -6.73
N LYS A 257 -22.78 -7.94 -6.28
CA LYS A 257 -22.33 -9.34 -6.25
C LYS A 257 -22.56 -10.07 -4.92
N ASN A 258 -23.16 -9.39 -3.95
CA ASN A 258 -23.39 -9.93 -2.58
C ASN A 258 -22.12 -10.48 -1.88
N ILE A 259 -20.95 -9.91 -2.22
CA ILE A 259 -19.65 -10.30 -1.69
C ILE A 259 -19.32 -9.43 -0.47
N ALA A 260 -18.78 -10.03 0.58
CA ALA A 260 -18.14 -9.29 1.64
C ALA A 260 -16.75 -8.85 1.18
N ILE A 261 -16.49 -7.56 1.18
CA ILE A 261 -15.17 -7.01 0.89
C ILE A 261 -14.69 -6.17 2.05
N ARG A 262 -13.42 -6.31 2.35
CA ARG A 262 -12.68 -5.41 3.19
C ARG A 262 -11.83 -4.50 2.32
N MET A 263 -11.94 -3.21 2.50
CA MET A 263 -11.15 -2.23 1.75
C MET A 263 -10.64 -1.17 2.69
N HIS A 264 -9.39 -0.78 2.52
CA HIS A 264 -8.84 0.36 3.23
C HIS A 264 -8.10 1.32 2.31
N VAL A 265 -8.13 2.59 2.66
CA VAL A 265 -7.37 3.64 1.97
C VAL A 265 -6.44 4.33 2.97
N ILE A 266 -5.14 4.24 2.69
CA ILE A 266 -4.09 4.87 3.49
C ILE A 266 -3.56 6.08 2.72
N TYR A 267 -3.71 7.28 3.28
CA TYR A 267 -3.07 8.45 2.71
C TYR A 267 -1.59 8.49 3.07
N THR A 268 -0.73 8.58 2.06
CA THR A 268 0.73 8.50 2.21
C THR A 268 1.46 9.77 1.78
N GLY A 269 0.76 10.91 1.74
CA GLY A 269 1.31 12.21 1.36
C GLY A 269 2.28 12.82 2.39
N PRO A 270 2.65 14.11 2.20
CA PRO A 270 3.57 14.81 3.09
C PRO A 270 3.09 14.83 4.54
N SER A 271 4.05 14.78 5.47
CA SER A 271 3.75 14.74 6.92
C SER A 271 3.03 15.99 7.42
N GLU A 272 3.27 17.13 6.76
CA GLU A 272 2.74 18.44 7.14
C GLU A 272 1.23 18.54 6.89
N THR A 273 0.73 17.91 5.83
CA THR A 273 -0.68 17.98 5.41
C THR A 273 -1.42 16.65 5.50
N LYS A 274 -0.76 15.58 5.97
CA LYS A 274 -1.29 14.21 5.89
C LYS A 274 -2.66 14.01 6.52
N TYR A 275 -2.99 14.73 7.58
CA TYR A 275 -4.26 14.60 8.29
C TYR A 275 -5.39 15.28 7.51
N GLU A 276 -5.18 16.52 7.13
CA GLU A 276 -6.13 17.34 6.37
C GLU A 276 -6.40 16.71 5.00
N ASP A 277 -5.34 16.29 4.32
CA ASP A 277 -5.43 15.62 3.02
C ASP A 277 -6.11 14.26 3.13
N SER A 278 -5.83 13.47 4.20
CA SER A 278 -6.49 12.18 4.43
C SER A 278 -8.00 12.34 4.63
N ILE A 279 -8.42 13.35 5.39
CA ILE A 279 -9.85 13.70 5.57
C ILE A 279 -10.47 14.11 4.23
N ALA A 280 -9.79 14.92 3.45
CA ALA A 280 -10.29 15.38 2.15
C ALA A 280 -10.47 14.21 1.17
N VAL A 281 -9.51 13.28 1.10
CA VAL A 281 -9.59 12.05 0.28
C VAL A 281 -10.80 11.21 0.71
N TYR A 282 -10.95 10.93 2.00
CA TYR A 282 -12.09 10.16 2.51
C TYR A 282 -13.43 10.84 2.21
N SER A 283 -13.51 12.14 2.48
CA SER A 283 -14.74 12.92 2.27
C SER A 283 -15.16 12.92 0.81
N GLU A 284 -14.21 13.05 -0.13
CA GLU A 284 -14.50 13.03 -1.56
C GLU A 284 -14.99 11.65 -2.02
N ILE A 285 -14.36 10.56 -1.55
CA ILE A 285 -14.81 9.19 -1.86
C ILE A 285 -16.24 8.98 -1.35
N MET A 286 -16.53 9.36 -0.11
CA MET A 286 -17.86 9.16 0.50
C MET A 286 -18.93 10.04 -0.15
N ARG A 287 -18.60 11.30 -0.48
CA ARG A 287 -19.50 12.21 -1.21
C ARG A 287 -19.92 11.63 -2.57
N ARG A 288 -18.97 10.99 -3.27
CA ARG A 288 -19.25 10.30 -4.55
C ARG A 288 -20.06 9.01 -4.31
N ALA A 289 -19.73 8.24 -3.29
CA ALA A 289 -20.46 6.99 -3.00
C ALA A 289 -21.95 7.20 -2.76
N VAL A 290 -22.33 8.29 -2.09
CA VAL A 290 -23.75 8.64 -1.86
C VAL A 290 -24.52 8.87 -3.18
N GLN A 291 -23.85 9.26 -4.26
CA GLN A 291 -24.49 9.47 -5.56
C GLN A 291 -24.87 8.16 -6.27
N TYR A 292 -24.32 7.02 -5.84
CA TYR A 292 -24.58 5.69 -6.39
C TYR A 292 -25.53 4.84 -5.53
N ILE A 293 -25.94 5.32 -4.36
CA ILE A 293 -26.89 4.65 -3.45
C ILE A 293 -28.32 5.04 -3.75
#